data_67a673b201ef6769f7a08ff13d67c65e
#
_entry.id   67a673b201ef6769f7a08ff13d67c65e
#
_cell.length_a   1.000
_cell.length_b   1.000
_cell.length_c   1.000
_cell.angle_alpha   90.00
_cell.angle_beta   90.00
_cell.angle_gamma   90.00
#
_symmetry.space_group_name_H-M   'P 1'
#
loop_
_entity.id
_entity.type
_entity.pdbx_description
1 polymer ?
#
loop_
_entity_poly.entity_id
_entity_poly.type
_entity_poly.pdbx_seq_one_letter_code
_entity_poly.pdbx_strand_id
1 'polypeptide(L)'
;MGRHGSVLQAPEVKKYAVEHGLPVLQPEKMKDPVFVEQLRSYQADLQVVVAFRMLPEVVWSMPRFGTFNVHAALLPQYRGAAPINWAVINGEEQTGVTTFFLDHDIDTGRIIMQKPCPIAHDADAGMVYDSLMVLGAEICLETIDLILACDGKVETTAQSQYIEEGEELRGAPKIYKDTCKIDWCQSCRRIYDFIRGMSPSPGAWTEVKQEGKPSIVMKIYSSSETDEPCPGAEPGTMKVDRRRLLVATADRWLSLGIIQMAGKKKMAANDFVNGYRL
;
A
#
# COMPACT_ATOMS: atom_id res chain seq x y z
N MET A 1 6.10 0.06 14.56
CA MET A 1 6.77 -1.11 15.17
C MET A 1 6.07 -2.37 14.68
N GLY A 2 6.73 -3.14 13.81
CA GLY A 2 6.22 -4.44 13.35
C GLY A 2 6.47 -5.50 14.41
N ARG A 3 5.45 -6.32 14.71
CA ARG A 3 5.61 -7.50 15.55
C ARG A 3 5.85 -8.70 14.64
N HIS A 4 7.06 -9.23 14.64
CA HIS A 4 7.31 -10.60 14.22
C HIS A 4 7.82 -11.37 15.45
N GLY A 5 6.97 -12.20 16.02
CA GLY A 5 7.26 -12.91 17.26
C GLY A 5 7.30 -11.98 18.48
N SER A 6 8.03 -12.37 19.52
CA SER A 6 8.19 -11.62 20.78
C SER A 6 9.24 -10.49 20.73
N VAL A 7 9.89 -10.26 19.60
CA VAL A 7 10.95 -9.26 19.44
C VAL A 7 10.44 -8.04 18.68
N LEU A 8 10.54 -6.86 19.30
CA LEU A 8 10.25 -5.57 18.67
C LEU A 8 11.40 -5.23 17.70
N GLN A 9 11.10 -5.19 16.41
CA GLN A 9 12.09 -4.77 15.41
C GLN A 9 11.94 -3.27 15.11
N ALA A 10 13.07 -2.57 15.06
CA ALA A 10 13.11 -1.17 14.64
C ALA A 10 12.86 -1.08 13.13
N PRO A 11 12.11 -0.05 12.65
CA PRO A 11 12.02 0.26 11.23
C PRO A 11 13.40 0.56 10.63
N GLU A 12 13.58 0.30 9.32
CA GLU A 12 14.87 0.50 8.63
C GLU A 12 15.34 1.96 8.72
N VAL A 13 14.44 2.92 8.58
CA VAL A 13 14.76 4.35 8.73
C VAL A 13 15.34 4.69 10.10
N LYS A 14 14.85 4.03 11.17
CA LYS A 14 15.39 4.21 12.51
C LYS A 14 16.78 3.58 12.64
N LYS A 15 16.98 2.39 12.08
CA LYS A 15 18.29 1.72 12.08
C LYS A 15 19.33 2.61 11.40
N TYR A 16 19.01 3.10 10.20
CA TYR A 16 19.85 3.99 9.44
C TYR A 16 20.19 5.27 10.23
N ALA A 17 19.20 5.92 10.82
CA ALA A 17 19.41 7.13 11.61
C ALA A 17 20.37 6.89 12.79
N VAL A 18 20.21 5.79 13.52
CA VAL A 18 21.08 5.42 14.64
C VAL A 18 22.50 5.13 14.16
N GLU A 19 22.66 4.36 13.06
CA GLU A 19 23.97 4.04 12.49
C GLU A 19 24.75 5.29 12.02
N HIS A 20 24.02 6.34 11.57
CA HIS A 20 24.61 7.59 11.10
C HIS A 20 24.64 8.71 12.16
N GLY A 21 24.31 8.39 13.42
CA GLY A 21 24.32 9.35 14.51
C GLY A 21 23.27 10.46 14.40
N LEU A 22 22.20 10.23 13.62
CA LEU A 22 21.11 11.19 13.49
C LEU A 22 20.18 11.10 14.71
N PRO A 23 19.73 12.23 15.27
CA PRO A 23 18.81 12.24 16.39
C PRO A 23 17.50 11.56 16.04
N VAL A 24 16.99 10.68 16.93
CA VAL A 24 15.73 9.95 16.75
C VAL A 24 14.78 10.31 17.89
N LEU A 25 13.71 11.04 17.57
CA LEU A 25 12.64 11.37 18.52
C LEU A 25 11.49 10.39 18.34
N GLN A 26 10.97 9.85 19.43
CA GLN A 26 9.86 8.87 19.40
C GLN A 26 8.81 9.22 20.45
N PRO A 27 8.09 10.33 20.32
CA PRO A 27 7.09 10.71 21.31
C PRO A 27 5.89 9.74 21.27
N GLU A 28 5.33 9.42 22.41
CA GLU A 28 4.06 8.69 22.50
C GLU A 28 2.91 9.56 21.99
N LYS A 29 2.95 10.86 22.29
CA LYS A 29 1.96 11.85 21.89
C LYS A 29 2.64 13.00 21.14
N MET A 30 2.24 13.24 19.90
CA MET A 30 2.79 14.33 19.08
C MET A 30 2.48 15.73 19.61
N LYS A 31 1.51 15.88 20.53
CA LYS A 31 1.14 17.14 21.17
C LYS A 31 1.85 17.35 22.51
N ASP A 32 2.73 16.44 22.92
CA ASP A 32 3.47 16.60 24.18
C ASP A 32 4.30 17.89 24.15
N PRO A 33 4.13 18.81 25.13
CA PRO A 33 4.87 20.08 25.13
C PRO A 33 6.38 19.90 25.16
N VAL A 34 6.89 18.87 25.86
CA VAL A 34 8.33 18.57 25.93
C VAL A 34 8.86 18.17 24.57
N PHE A 35 8.11 17.31 23.84
CA PHE A 35 8.47 16.91 22.48
C PHE A 35 8.41 18.12 21.52
N VAL A 36 7.34 18.91 21.60
CA VAL A 36 7.19 20.10 20.73
C VAL A 36 8.32 21.09 20.94
N GLU A 37 8.75 21.33 22.18
CA GLU A 37 9.86 22.22 22.48
C GLU A 37 11.19 21.62 22.04
N GLN A 38 11.41 20.33 22.23
CA GLN A 38 12.59 19.64 21.72
C GLN A 38 12.64 19.71 20.18
N LEU A 39 11.52 19.50 19.49
CA LEU A 39 11.47 19.64 18.03
C LEU A 39 11.78 21.07 17.59
N ARG A 40 11.22 22.07 18.28
CA ARG A 40 11.47 23.48 18.00
C ARG A 40 12.95 23.87 18.17
N SER A 41 13.66 23.26 19.12
CA SER A 41 15.08 23.55 19.38
C SER A 41 15.99 23.19 18.21
N TYR A 42 15.54 22.34 17.26
CA TYR A 42 16.29 22.06 16.02
C TYR A 42 16.24 23.21 15.01
N GLN A 43 15.31 24.17 15.17
CA GLN A 43 15.17 25.32 14.26
C GLN A 43 15.14 24.92 12.78
N ALA A 44 14.47 23.79 12.47
CA ALA A 44 14.37 23.28 11.11
C ALA A 44 13.63 24.26 10.21
N ASP A 45 14.18 24.58 9.06
CA ASP A 45 13.56 25.44 8.05
C ASP A 45 12.45 24.75 7.27
N LEU A 46 12.53 23.44 7.16
CA LEU A 46 11.62 22.60 6.37
C LEU A 46 11.39 21.26 7.10
N GLN A 47 10.20 20.73 7.02
CA GLN A 47 9.90 19.36 7.44
C GLN A 47 9.43 18.52 6.25
N VAL A 48 9.90 17.26 6.20
CA VAL A 48 9.47 16.25 5.25
C VAL A 48 8.73 15.16 6.00
N VAL A 49 7.59 14.77 5.48
CA VAL A 49 6.74 13.74 6.05
C VAL A 49 6.61 12.58 5.08
N VAL A 50 6.81 11.37 5.57
CA VAL A 50 6.66 10.13 4.80
C VAL A 50 5.94 9.10 5.69
N ALA A 51 4.80 8.57 5.26
CA ALA A 51 4.06 7.51 5.95
C ALA A 51 3.86 7.77 7.46
N PHE A 52 3.02 8.71 7.81
CA PHE A 52 2.87 9.23 9.16
C PHE A 52 1.47 9.02 9.76
N ARG A 53 1.38 9.24 11.07
CA ARG A 53 0.11 9.51 11.74
C ARG A 53 -0.24 10.98 11.55
N MET A 54 -1.54 11.36 11.65
CA MET A 54 -1.95 12.76 11.59
C MET A 54 -1.09 13.62 12.53
N LEU A 55 -0.34 14.56 11.95
CA LEU A 55 0.46 15.51 12.70
C LEU A 55 -0.42 16.66 13.19
N PRO A 56 -0.29 17.07 14.46
CA PRO A 56 -0.99 18.24 14.94
C PRO A 56 -0.41 19.53 14.33
N GLU A 57 -1.25 20.53 14.19
CA GLU A 57 -0.88 21.83 13.59
C GLU A 57 0.38 22.44 14.24
N VAL A 58 0.49 22.39 15.58
CA VAL A 58 1.66 22.89 16.32
C VAL A 58 3.00 22.24 15.88
N VAL A 59 2.96 21.08 15.22
CA VAL A 59 4.14 20.39 14.68
C VAL A 59 4.35 20.75 13.22
N TRP A 60 3.33 20.60 12.37
CA TRP A 60 3.54 20.79 10.92
C TRP A 60 3.60 22.25 10.49
N SER A 61 3.07 23.21 11.27
CA SER A 61 3.17 24.63 10.99
C SER A 61 4.47 25.30 11.50
N MET A 62 5.34 24.52 12.17
CA MET A 62 6.52 25.06 12.85
C MET A 62 7.61 25.61 11.91
N PRO A 63 7.98 24.94 10.79
CA PRO A 63 9.07 25.39 9.93
C PRO A 63 8.68 26.59 9.07
N ARG A 64 9.62 27.49 8.82
CA ARG A 64 9.39 28.71 8.01
C ARG A 64 9.01 28.41 6.56
N PHE A 65 9.52 27.31 5.98
CA PHE A 65 9.18 26.88 4.63
C PHE A 65 8.05 25.84 4.59
N GLY A 66 7.44 25.55 5.76
CA GLY A 66 6.33 24.63 5.88
C GLY A 66 6.75 23.16 5.99
N THR A 67 5.77 22.32 5.89
CA THR A 67 5.91 20.86 5.94
C THR A 67 5.28 20.26 4.70
N PHE A 68 6.00 19.43 3.96
CA PHE A 68 5.43 18.72 2.83
C PHE A 68 5.43 17.20 3.06
N ASN A 69 4.47 16.53 2.44
CA ASN A 69 4.37 15.06 2.43
C ASN A 69 4.81 14.50 1.08
N VAL A 70 5.41 13.30 1.12
CA VAL A 70 5.67 12.46 -0.03
C VAL A 70 4.64 11.35 -0.03
N HIS A 71 3.67 11.42 -0.92
CA HIS A 71 2.52 10.51 -0.99
C HIS A 71 2.63 9.57 -2.19
N ALA A 72 2.42 8.28 -1.96
CA ALA A 72 2.63 7.23 -2.96
C ALA A 72 1.41 7.04 -3.88
N ALA A 73 0.90 8.11 -4.46
CA ALA A 73 -0.12 8.13 -5.51
C ALA A 73 -0.07 9.44 -6.30
N LEU A 74 -0.74 9.49 -7.43
CA LEU A 74 -1.02 10.71 -8.18
C LEU A 74 -2.28 11.37 -7.59
N LEU A 75 -2.10 12.29 -6.65
CA LEU A 75 -3.22 13.04 -6.06
C LEU A 75 -3.94 13.88 -7.15
N PRO A 76 -5.25 14.01 -7.09
CA PRO A 76 -6.15 13.76 -5.94
C PRO A 76 -6.64 12.31 -5.81
N GLN A 77 -6.25 11.41 -6.70
CA GLN A 77 -6.60 10.00 -6.60
C GLN A 77 -5.87 9.32 -5.43
N TYR A 78 -6.52 8.37 -4.79
CA TYR A 78 -5.92 7.52 -3.74
C TYR A 78 -5.41 8.27 -2.49
N ARG A 79 -6.15 9.32 -2.06
CA ARG A 79 -5.95 9.91 -0.72
C ARG A 79 -6.18 8.85 0.34
N GLY A 80 -5.32 8.77 1.36
CA GLY A 80 -5.51 7.89 2.51
C GLY A 80 -4.34 6.99 2.84
N ALA A 81 -4.62 5.88 3.54
CA ALA A 81 -3.62 5.11 4.26
C ALA A 81 -2.91 4.01 3.45
N ALA A 82 -3.47 3.57 2.31
CA ALA A 82 -2.95 2.44 1.55
C ALA A 82 -2.98 2.69 0.01
N PRO A 83 -2.43 3.82 -0.49
CA PRO A 83 -2.56 4.22 -1.89
C PRO A 83 -2.01 3.17 -2.85
N ILE A 84 -0.85 2.59 -2.57
CA ILE A 84 -0.20 1.57 -3.41
C ILE A 84 -1.09 0.34 -3.59
N ASN A 85 -1.59 -0.19 -2.46
CA ASN A 85 -2.45 -1.37 -2.52
C ASN A 85 -3.71 -1.11 -3.33
N TRP A 86 -4.40 0.02 -3.09
CA TRP A 86 -5.66 0.32 -3.77
C TRP A 86 -5.49 0.63 -5.25
N ALA A 87 -4.39 1.24 -5.68
CA ALA A 87 -4.09 1.40 -7.10
C ALA A 87 -4.00 0.03 -7.80
N VAL A 88 -3.26 -0.92 -7.21
CA VAL A 88 -3.11 -2.27 -7.76
C VAL A 88 -4.43 -3.07 -7.68
N ILE A 89 -5.17 -3.02 -6.56
CA ILE A 89 -6.48 -3.67 -6.39
C ILE A 89 -7.49 -3.18 -7.44
N ASN A 90 -7.43 -1.91 -7.79
CA ASN A 90 -8.34 -1.32 -8.78
C ASN A 90 -7.91 -1.57 -10.23
N GLY A 91 -6.77 -2.24 -10.43
CA GLY A 91 -6.27 -2.59 -11.76
C GLY A 91 -5.72 -1.39 -12.53
N GLU A 92 -5.23 -0.38 -11.82
CA GLU A 92 -4.58 0.76 -12.47
C GLU A 92 -3.34 0.33 -13.25
N GLU A 93 -3.11 0.94 -14.39
CA GLU A 93 -1.92 0.74 -15.22
C GLU A 93 -0.82 1.75 -14.88
N GLN A 94 -1.16 2.77 -14.09
CA GLN A 94 -0.24 3.82 -13.66
C GLN A 94 -0.59 4.27 -12.25
N THR A 95 0.44 4.59 -11.47
CA THR A 95 0.39 5.32 -10.21
C THR A 95 1.50 6.36 -10.21
N GLY A 96 1.95 6.82 -9.06
CA GLY A 96 3.08 7.73 -8.97
C GLY A 96 3.35 8.22 -7.57
N VAL A 97 4.08 9.31 -7.48
CA VAL A 97 4.37 9.99 -6.23
C VAL A 97 4.00 11.46 -6.37
N THR A 98 3.37 11.99 -5.33
CA THR A 98 3.03 13.41 -5.21
C THR A 98 3.70 14.01 -3.99
N THR A 99 4.37 15.16 -4.15
CA THR A 99 4.76 16.01 -3.02
C THR A 99 3.77 17.17 -2.91
N PHE A 100 3.31 17.45 -1.69
CA PHE A 100 2.33 18.51 -1.43
C PHE A 100 2.52 19.10 -0.03
N PHE A 101 2.23 20.37 0.18
CA PHE A 101 2.27 20.96 1.51
C PHE A 101 1.11 20.45 2.36
N LEU A 102 1.39 20.22 3.65
CA LEU A 102 0.34 19.82 4.59
C LEU A 102 -0.67 20.95 4.80
N ASP A 103 -1.92 20.57 5.00
CA ASP A 103 -3.05 21.41 5.32
C ASP A 103 -3.85 20.76 6.46
N HIS A 104 -4.96 21.37 6.87
CA HIS A 104 -5.79 20.87 7.97
C HIS A 104 -6.47 19.53 7.66
N ASP A 105 -6.77 19.27 6.38
CA ASP A 105 -7.41 18.04 5.93
C ASP A 105 -6.39 17.02 5.41
N ILE A 106 -6.75 15.71 5.50
CA ILE A 106 -5.87 14.62 5.12
C ILE A 106 -5.66 14.61 3.61
N ASP A 107 -4.39 14.72 3.18
CA ASP A 107 -3.92 14.62 1.79
C ASP A 107 -4.62 15.60 0.81
N THR A 108 -5.06 16.78 1.29
CA THR A 108 -5.76 17.79 0.48
C THR A 108 -4.91 18.99 0.10
N GLY A 109 -3.73 19.11 0.68
CA GLY A 109 -2.86 20.25 0.47
C GLY A 109 -2.46 20.47 -0.99
N ARG A 110 -1.92 21.66 -1.28
CA ARG A 110 -1.53 22.05 -2.64
C ARG A 110 -0.32 21.26 -3.12
N ILE A 111 -0.43 20.74 -4.35
CA ILE A 111 0.61 19.93 -4.98
C ILE A 111 1.82 20.80 -5.34
N ILE A 112 3.02 20.32 -4.99
CA ILE A 112 4.28 20.93 -5.37
C ILE A 112 4.78 20.24 -6.66
N MET A 113 4.83 18.89 -6.66
CA MET A 113 5.34 18.10 -7.78
C MET A 113 4.67 16.73 -7.85
N GLN A 114 4.58 16.17 -9.05
CA GLN A 114 4.12 14.79 -9.27
C GLN A 114 5.03 14.09 -10.27
N LYS A 115 5.27 12.80 -10.02
CA LYS A 115 5.94 11.90 -10.97
C LYS A 115 5.15 10.61 -11.16
N PRO A 116 4.77 10.26 -12.39
CA PRO A 116 4.07 9.02 -12.68
C PRO A 116 5.02 7.82 -12.62
N CYS A 117 4.44 6.64 -12.33
CA CYS A 117 5.11 5.36 -12.31
C CYS A 117 4.17 4.31 -12.95
N PRO A 118 4.57 3.59 -14.00
CA PRO A 118 3.74 2.54 -14.60
C PRO A 118 3.59 1.34 -13.65
N ILE A 119 2.45 0.67 -13.72
CA ILE A 119 2.18 -0.60 -13.03
C ILE A 119 2.13 -1.70 -14.06
N ALA A 120 3.12 -2.60 -14.07
CA ALA A 120 3.10 -3.75 -14.95
C ALA A 120 1.92 -4.67 -14.62
N HIS A 121 1.38 -5.34 -15.63
CA HIS A 121 0.19 -6.21 -15.50
C HIS A 121 0.32 -7.27 -14.41
N ASP A 122 1.52 -7.81 -14.22
CA ASP A 122 1.85 -8.86 -13.25
C ASP A 122 2.50 -8.32 -11.97
N ALA A 123 2.69 -7.00 -11.85
CA ALA A 123 3.26 -6.41 -10.66
C ALA A 123 2.32 -6.54 -9.45
N ASP A 124 2.82 -7.01 -8.33
CA ASP A 124 2.13 -6.94 -7.05
C ASP A 124 2.41 -5.61 -6.32
N ALA A 125 1.69 -5.36 -5.24
CA ALA A 125 1.86 -4.13 -4.48
C ALA A 125 3.27 -3.98 -3.88
N GLY A 126 3.99 -5.08 -3.62
CA GLY A 126 5.38 -5.04 -3.18
C GLY A 126 6.32 -4.53 -4.27
N MET A 127 6.18 -5.02 -5.50
CA MET A 127 6.98 -4.55 -6.64
C MET A 127 6.72 -3.05 -6.93
N VAL A 128 5.45 -2.63 -6.87
CA VAL A 128 5.08 -1.22 -7.02
C VAL A 128 5.66 -0.38 -5.88
N TYR A 129 5.60 -0.88 -4.64
CA TYR A 129 6.22 -0.22 -3.48
C TYR A 129 7.71 0.01 -3.71
N ASP A 130 8.46 -1.00 -4.16
CA ASP A 130 9.91 -0.89 -4.41
C ASP A 130 10.22 0.19 -5.46
N SER A 131 9.43 0.25 -6.53
CA SER A 131 9.57 1.28 -7.57
C SER A 131 9.25 2.68 -7.03
N LEU A 132 8.16 2.83 -6.27
CA LEU A 132 7.76 4.10 -5.70
C LEU A 132 8.68 4.57 -4.56
N MET A 133 9.35 3.66 -3.86
CA MET A 133 10.34 3.99 -2.84
C MET A 133 11.52 4.77 -3.44
N VAL A 134 12.03 4.31 -4.59
CA VAL A 134 13.13 5.00 -5.31
C VAL A 134 12.64 6.34 -5.86
N LEU A 135 11.53 6.33 -6.58
CA LEU A 135 10.93 7.54 -7.16
C LEU A 135 10.57 8.57 -6.08
N GLY A 136 10.10 8.09 -4.91
CA GLY A 136 9.78 8.93 -3.76
C GLY A 136 10.99 9.63 -3.16
N ALA A 137 12.13 8.94 -3.11
CA ALA A 137 13.38 9.56 -2.66
C ALA A 137 13.86 10.63 -3.65
N GLU A 138 13.81 10.35 -4.94
CA GLU A 138 14.21 11.31 -5.99
C GLU A 138 13.34 12.57 -5.96
N ILE A 139 12.01 12.43 -6.02
CA ILE A 139 11.09 13.58 -6.02
C ILE A 139 11.16 14.35 -4.69
N CYS A 140 11.46 13.68 -3.58
CA CYS A 140 11.67 14.33 -2.28
C CYS A 140 12.85 15.29 -2.34
N LEU A 141 14.01 14.85 -2.87
CA LEU A 141 15.19 15.68 -3.01
C LEU A 141 14.96 16.85 -3.96
N GLU A 142 14.37 16.60 -5.12
CA GLU A 142 13.99 17.64 -6.08
C GLU A 142 13.04 18.69 -5.48
N THR A 143 12.09 18.24 -4.65
CA THR A 143 11.17 19.14 -3.94
C THR A 143 11.90 20.01 -2.91
N ILE A 144 12.85 19.44 -2.16
CA ILE A 144 13.68 20.19 -1.22
C ILE A 144 14.50 21.24 -1.97
N ASP A 145 15.18 20.86 -3.05
CA ASP A 145 15.99 21.76 -3.86
C ASP A 145 15.15 22.92 -4.43
N LEU A 146 13.96 22.62 -4.94
CA LEU A 146 13.03 23.62 -5.44
C LEU A 146 12.60 24.62 -4.35
N ILE A 147 12.21 24.12 -3.16
CA ILE A 147 11.80 24.98 -2.03
C ILE A 147 12.94 25.88 -1.59
N LEU A 148 14.15 25.36 -1.50
CA LEU A 148 15.32 26.13 -1.09
C LEU A 148 15.69 27.18 -2.15
N ALA A 149 15.68 26.82 -3.43
CA ALA A 149 16.00 27.75 -4.53
C ALA A 149 15.04 28.93 -4.62
N CYS A 150 13.78 28.74 -4.21
CA CYS A 150 12.74 29.77 -4.24
C CYS A 150 12.54 30.49 -2.87
N ASP A 151 13.40 30.27 -1.89
CA ASP A 151 13.26 30.77 -0.52
C ASP A 151 11.84 30.51 0.05
N GLY A 152 11.34 29.29 -0.16
CA GLY A 152 10.04 28.83 0.29
C GLY A 152 8.84 29.29 -0.57
N LYS A 153 9.02 30.14 -1.56
CA LYS A 153 7.95 30.69 -2.42
C LYS A 153 7.71 29.85 -3.66
N VAL A 154 7.34 28.60 -3.47
CA VAL A 154 7.11 27.65 -4.56
C VAL A 154 5.72 27.81 -5.13
N GLU A 155 5.60 27.84 -6.46
CA GLU A 155 4.31 27.71 -7.13
C GLU A 155 3.71 26.34 -6.87
N THR A 156 2.46 26.33 -6.46
CA THR A 156 1.74 25.10 -6.12
C THR A 156 0.40 25.04 -6.81
N THR A 157 -0.03 23.84 -7.16
CA THR A 157 -1.29 23.61 -7.89
C THR A 157 -2.37 23.07 -6.94
N ALA A 158 -3.57 23.63 -6.99
CA ALA A 158 -4.70 23.07 -6.26
C ALA A 158 -5.08 21.71 -6.84
N GLN A 159 -5.35 20.73 -5.98
CA GLN A 159 -5.70 19.38 -6.43
C GLN A 159 -6.96 19.34 -7.31
N SER A 160 -7.88 20.28 -7.14
CA SER A 160 -9.06 20.43 -8.00
C SER A 160 -8.75 20.65 -9.49
N GLN A 161 -7.56 21.17 -9.82
CA GLN A 161 -7.13 21.37 -11.20
C GLN A 161 -6.69 20.08 -11.91
N TYR A 162 -6.50 19.01 -11.15
CA TYR A 162 -6.16 17.67 -11.68
C TYR A 162 -7.40 16.78 -11.82
N ILE A 163 -8.59 17.27 -11.50
CA ILE A 163 -9.84 16.50 -11.61
C ILE A 163 -10.47 16.84 -12.96
N GLU A 164 -10.67 15.82 -13.78
CA GLU A 164 -11.42 15.96 -15.03
C GLU A 164 -12.93 16.01 -14.76
N GLU A 165 -13.69 16.61 -15.66
CA GLU A 165 -15.14 16.71 -15.53
C GLU A 165 -15.78 15.30 -15.56
N GLY A 166 -16.49 14.95 -14.50
CA GLY A 166 -17.11 13.62 -14.35
C GLY A 166 -16.17 12.53 -13.81
N GLU A 167 -14.92 12.85 -13.49
CA GLU A 167 -14.00 11.89 -12.89
C GLU A 167 -14.40 11.57 -11.44
N GLU A 168 -14.48 10.27 -11.13
CA GLU A 168 -14.71 9.78 -9.77
C GLU A 168 -13.39 9.64 -9.00
N LEU A 169 -13.30 10.33 -7.86
CA LEU A 169 -12.14 10.22 -6.99
C LEU A 169 -12.19 8.95 -6.17
N ARG A 170 -11.15 8.13 -6.29
CA ARG A 170 -10.97 6.90 -5.54
C ARG A 170 -10.14 7.17 -4.29
N GLY A 171 -10.66 6.75 -3.13
CA GLY A 171 -9.94 6.81 -1.87
C GLY A 171 -9.06 5.59 -1.65
N ALA A 172 -8.11 5.72 -0.73
CA ALA A 172 -7.23 4.62 -0.30
C ALA A 172 -7.37 4.34 1.20
N PRO A 173 -8.53 3.84 1.66
CA PRO A 173 -8.76 3.58 3.07
C PRO A 173 -7.78 2.54 3.63
N LYS A 174 -7.61 2.59 4.95
CA LYS A 174 -6.78 1.60 5.64
C LYS A 174 -7.31 0.19 5.44
N ILE A 175 -6.40 -0.73 5.14
CA ILE A 175 -6.70 -2.15 4.94
C ILE A 175 -6.70 -2.85 6.30
N TYR A 176 -7.80 -3.54 6.61
CA TYR A 176 -7.98 -4.38 7.78
C TYR A 176 -8.01 -5.85 7.39
N LYS A 177 -7.96 -6.75 8.39
CA LYS A 177 -7.97 -8.19 8.14
C LYS A 177 -9.18 -8.62 7.31
N ASP A 178 -10.35 -8.09 7.63
CA ASP A 178 -11.60 -8.47 6.93
C ASP A 178 -11.64 -7.93 5.49
N THR A 179 -11.01 -6.79 5.23
CA THR A 179 -10.83 -6.26 3.86
C THR A 179 -10.04 -7.22 2.97
N CYS A 180 -9.17 -8.07 3.54
CA CYS A 180 -8.35 -9.00 2.79
C CYS A 180 -9.06 -10.30 2.41
N LYS A 181 -10.31 -10.50 2.81
CA LYS A 181 -11.11 -11.68 2.44
C LYS A 181 -11.51 -11.60 0.98
N ILE A 182 -11.23 -12.67 0.23
CA ILE A 182 -11.56 -12.74 -1.20
C ILE A 182 -13.07 -12.95 -1.35
N ASP A 183 -13.68 -12.08 -2.16
CA ASP A 183 -15.05 -12.28 -2.68
C ASP A 183 -14.97 -13.01 -4.02
N TRP A 184 -15.21 -14.29 -4.02
CA TRP A 184 -15.16 -15.13 -5.21
C TRP A 184 -16.30 -14.85 -6.21
N CYS A 185 -17.32 -14.08 -5.84
CA CYS A 185 -18.41 -13.67 -6.73
C CYS A 185 -18.00 -12.53 -7.69
N GLN A 186 -16.78 -12.03 -7.58
CA GLN A 186 -16.21 -11.05 -8.51
C GLN A 186 -15.65 -11.76 -9.77
N SER A 187 -15.38 -10.99 -10.83
CA SER A 187 -14.73 -11.52 -12.03
C SER A 187 -13.30 -12.00 -11.75
N CYS A 188 -12.82 -12.92 -12.59
CA CYS A 188 -11.45 -13.44 -12.52
C CYS A 188 -10.41 -12.31 -12.47
N ARG A 189 -10.56 -11.30 -13.34
CA ARG A 189 -9.69 -10.12 -13.38
C ARG A 189 -9.71 -9.34 -12.06
N ARG A 190 -10.88 -9.06 -11.49
CA ARG A 190 -10.99 -8.33 -10.22
C ARG A 190 -10.33 -9.06 -9.06
N ILE A 191 -10.47 -10.39 -9.02
CA ILE A 191 -9.85 -11.21 -7.97
C ILE A 191 -8.33 -11.31 -8.19
N TYR A 192 -7.87 -11.41 -9.43
CA TYR A 192 -6.46 -11.35 -9.77
C TYR A 192 -5.82 -10.05 -9.28
N ASP A 193 -6.41 -8.90 -9.61
CA ASP A 193 -5.94 -7.59 -9.17
C ASP A 193 -5.99 -7.44 -7.64
N PHE A 194 -7.04 -7.97 -7.01
CA PHE A 194 -7.16 -7.99 -5.55
C PHE A 194 -6.03 -8.79 -4.89
N ILE A 195 -5.72 -9.99 -5.39
CA ILE A 195 -4.66 -10.83 -4.83
C ILE A 195 -3.31 -10.14 -4.96
N ARG A 196 -2.96 -9.64 -6.15
CA ARG A 196 -1.68 -8.94 -6.35
C ARG A 196 -1.60 -7.63 -5.56
N GLY A 197 -2.71 -6.90 -5.39
CA GLY A 197 -2.79 -5.70 -4.58
C GLY A 197 -2.67 -5.94 -3.08
N MET A 198 -2.96 -7.15 -2.60
CA MET A 198 -2.75 -7.57 -1.21
C MET A 198 -1.39 -8.24 -0.99
N SER A 199 -0.58 -8.46 -2.02
CA SER A 199 0.72 -9.13 -1.94
C SER A 199 1.88 -8.15 -1.89
N PRO A 200 2.96 -8.47 -1.18
CA PRO A 200 3.19 -9.64 -0.32
C PRO A 200 2.57 -9.52 1.08
N SER A 201 2.00 -8.38 1.42
CA SER A 201 1.38 -8.09 2.72
C SER A 201 0.20 -7.11 2.54
N PRO A 202 -0.92 -7.37 3.25
CA PRO A 202 -1.16 -8.36 4.31
C PRO A 202 -1.45 -9.78 3.80
N GLY A 203 -1.65 -9.98 2.49
CA GLY A 203 -2.03 -11.22 1.84
C GLY A 203 -3.55 -11.42 1.79
N ALA A 204 -4.11 -11.61 0.59
CA ALA A 204 -5.50 -11.98 0.40
C ALA A 204 -5.77 -13.36 1.03
N TRP A 205 -6.97 -13.58 1.53
CA TRP A 205 -7.29 -14.86 2.18
C TRP A 205 -8.69 -15.34 1.88
N THR A 206 -8.86 -16.66 2.00
CA THR A 206 -10.15 -17.35 1.90
C THR A 206 -10.24 -18.46 2.94
N GLU A 207 -11.43 -19.02 3.11
CA GLU A 207 -11.68 -20.19 3.93
C GLU A 207 -11.84 -21.43 3.05
N VAL A 208 -11.06 -22.47 3.34
CA VAL A 208 -11.16 -23.75 2.66
C VAL A 208 -11.95 -24.69 3.55
N LYS A 209 -13.06 -25.19 3.04
CA LYS A 209 -13.87 -26.25 3.71
C LYS A 209 -13.13 -27.58 3.61
N GLN A 210 -13.12 -28.32 4.69
CA GLN A 210 -12.59 -29.68 4.74
C GLN A 210 -13.71 -30.61 5.18
N GLU A 211 -13.83 -31.76 4.52
CA GLU A 211 -14.87 -32.74 4.87
C GLU A 211 -14.69 -33.20 6.33
N GLY A 212 -15.74 -33.05 7.14
CA GLY A 212 -15.74 -33.45 8.56
C GLY A 212 -14.84 -32.65 9.49
N LYS A 213 -14.28 -31.50 9.04
CA LYS A 213 -13.38 -30.66 9.84
C LYS A 213 -13.78 -29.18 9.77
N PRO A 214 -13.36 -28.36 10.74
CA PRO A 214 -13.52 -26.91 10.64
C PRO A 214 -12.82 -26.35 9.41
N SER A 215 -13.37 -25.26 8.84
CA SER A 215 -12.73 -24.53 7.77
C SER A 215 -11.36 -24.00 8.20
N ILE A 216 -10.40 -24.02 7.30
CA ILE A 216 -9.05 -23.50 7.53
C ILE A 216 -8.78 -22.31 6.63
N VAL A 217 -8.09 -21.30 7.18
CA VAL A 217 -7.70 -20.12 6.42
C VAL A 217 -6.54 -20.44 5.48
N MET A 218 -6.71 -20.12 4.21
CA MET A 218 -5.68 -20.12 3.18
C MET A 218 -5.42 -18.69 2.75
N LYS A 219 -4.18 -18.22 2.85
CA LYS A 219 -3.72 -16.99 2.21
C LYS A 219 -3.24 -17.28 0.79
N ILE A 220 -3.49 -16.36 -0.13
CA ILE A 220 -3.09 -16.43 -1.53
C ILE A 220 -2.24 -15.21 -1.83
N TYR A 221 -1.05 -15.44 -2.37
CA TYR A 221 -0.06 -14.39 -2.64
C TYR A 221 0.18 -14.18 -4.13
N SER A 222 -0.10 -15.19 -4.96
CA SER A 222 -0.10 -15.02 -6.40
C SER A 222 -1.14 -15.91 -7.07
N SER A 223 -1.60 -15.47 -8.22
CA SER A 223 -2.54 -16.19 -9.06
C SER A 223 -2.26 -15.85 -10.52
N SER A 224 -2.89 -16.55 -11.44
CA SER A 224 -2.85 -16.28 -12.87
C SER A 224 -4.27 -16.41 -13.43
N GLU A 225 -4.65 -15.47 -14.26
CA GLU A 225 -5.89 -15.55 -15.02
C GLU A 225 -5.86 -16.76 -15.95
N THR A 226 -6.99 -17.35 -16.23
CA THR A 226 -7.16 -18.38 -17.27
C THR A 226 -8.27 -17.97 -18.21
N ASP A 227 -8.25 -18.51 -19.44
CA ASP A 227 -9.35 -18.36 -20.37
C ASP A 227 -10.43 -19.45 -20.23
N GLU A 228 -10.31 -20.30 -19.20
CA GLU A 228 -11.23 -21.43 -18.96
C GLU A 228 -12.53 -20.94 -18.30
N PRO A 229 -13.69 -20.97 -18.99
CA PRO A 229 -14.96 -20.63 -18.35
C PRO A 229 -15.30 -21.63 -17.23
N CYS A 230 -16.08 -21.18 -16.26
CA CYS A 230 -16.53 -22.02 -15.15
C CYS A 230 -18.08 -22.12 -15.06
N PRO A 231 -18.78 -22.46 -16.16
CA PRO A 231 -20.25 -22.49 -16.17
C PRO A 231 -20.79 -23.47 -15.14
N GLY A 232 -21.74 -23.00 -14.31
CA GLY A 232 -22.40 -23.83 -13.30
C GLY A 232 -21.55 -24.17 -12.06
N ALA A 233 -20.30 -23.74 -11.98
CA ALA A 233 -19.51 -23.87 -10.76
C ALA A 233 -19.86 -22.74 -9.79
N GLU A 234 -20.09 -23.09 -8.52
CA GLU A 234 -20.28 -22.07 -7.48
C GLU A 234 -18.96 -21.29 -7.26
N PRO A 235 -19.00 -19.94 -7.20
CA PRO A 235 -17.82 -19.14 -6.88
C PRO A 235 -17.14 -19.60 -5.60
N GLY A 236 -15.81 -19.74 -5.63
CA GLY A 236 -15.01 -20.29 -4.54
C GLY A 236 -14.84 -21.81 -4.56
N THR A 237 -15.53 -22.53 -5.46
CA THR A 237 -15.29 -23.97 -5.66
C THR A 237 -13.87 -24.21 -6.16
N MET A 238 -13.16 -25.10 -5.51
CA MET A 238 -11.78 -25.47 -5.88
C MET A 238 -11.76 -26.78 -6.66
N LYS A 239 -10.92 -26.84 -7.69
CA LYS A 239 -10.61 -28.11 -8.39
C LYS A 239 -9.13 -28.23 -8.66
N VAL A 240 -8.67 -29.47 -8.83
CA VAL A 240 -7.33 -29.77 -9.29
C VAL A 240 -7.41 -30.19 -10.76
N ASP A 241 -6.65 -29.50 -11.61
CA ASP A 241 -6.47 -29.88 -13.00
C ASP A 241 -4.99 -29.87 -13.39
N ARG A 242 -4.45 -31.01 -13.81
CA ARG A 242 -3.04 -31.16 -14.25
C ARG A 242 -2.03 -30.53 -13.31
N ARG A 243 -2.18 -30.72 -11.99
CA ARG A 243 -1.38 -30.13 -10.91
C ARG A 243 -1.63 -28.63 -10.64
N ARG A 244 -2.56 -27.98 -11.37
CA ARG A 244 -2.97 -26.63 -11.03
C ARG A 244 -4.09 -26.68 -9.98
N LEU A 245 -4.04 -25.80 -9.02
CA LEU A 245 -5.16 -25.54 -8.12
C LEU A 245 -5.97 -24.38 -8.71
N LEU A 246 -7.17 -24.67 -9.14
CA LEU A 246 -8.09 -23.72 -9.77
C LEU A 246 -9.24 -23.39 -8.84
N VAL A 247 -9.68 -22.14 -8.84
CA VAL A 247 -10.84 -21.67 -8.09
C VAL A 247 -11.82 -21.01 -9.04
N ALA A 248 -13.10 -21.36 -8.92
CA ALA A 248 -14.16 -20.73 -9.71
C ALA A 248 -14.40 -19.29 -9.24
N THR A 249 -14.49 -18.39 -10.19
CA THR A 249 -14.88 -16.98 -10.00
C THR A 249 -16.26 -16.76 -10.62
N ALA A 250 -16.70 -15.52 -10.78
CA ALA A 250 -17.99 -15.25 -11.44
C ALA A 250 -18.04 -15.65 -12.91
N ASP A 251 -16.89 -15.69 -13.60
CA ASP A 251 -16.83 -15.88 -15.05
C ASP A 251 -15.89 -17.00 -15.51
N ARG A 252 -14.74 -17.18 -14.83
CA ARG A 252 -13.67 -18.09 -15.27
C ARG A 252 -12.97 -18.75 -14.09
N TRP A 253 -12.15 -19.77 -14.38
CA TRP A 253 -11.25 -20.35 -13.40
C TRP A 253 -10.05 -19.45 -13.18
N LEU A 254 -9.69 -19.19 -11.93
CA LEU A 254 -8.44 -18.55 -11.53
C LEU A 254 -7.44 -19.60 -11.07
N SER A 255 -6.22 -19.59 -11.59
CA SER A 255 -5.15 -20.51 -11.16
C SER A 255 -4.39 -19.91 -9.99
N LEU A 256 -4.29 -20.64 -8.87
CA LEU A 256 -3.51 -20.20 -7.72
C LEU A 256 -2.02 -20.51 -7.90
N GLY A 257 -1.16 -19.57 -7.53
CA GLY A 257 0.30 -19.70 -7.62
C GLY A 257 0.94 -20.00 -6.26
N ILE A 258 1.16 -18.97 -5.44
CA ILE A 258 1.74 -19.11 -4.09
C ILE A 258 0.64 -18.99 -3.05
N ILE A 259 0.58 -19.97 -2.17
CA ILE A 259 -0.42 -20.03 -1.09
C ILE A 259 0.24 -20.26 0.27
N GLN A 260 -0.51 -20.05 1.33
CA GLN A 260 -0.10 -20.34 2.70
C GLN A 260 -1.31 -20.80 3.54
N MET A 261 -1.28 -22.04 3.98
CA MET A 261 -2.24 -22.55 4.95
C MET A 261 -1.93 -22.00 6.35
N ALA A 262 -2.96 -21.82 7.17
CA ALA A 262 -2.78 -21.37 8.55
C ALA A 262 -1.77 -22.25 9.30
N GLY A 263 -0.77 -21.61 9.94
CA GLY A 263 0.30 -22.29 10.67
C GLY A 263 1.38 -22.97 9.80
N LYS A 264 1.36 -22.80 8.47
CA LYS A 264 2.36 -23.37 7.54
C LYS A 264 3.18 -22.26 6.89
N LYS A 265 4.27 -22.64 6.22
CA LYS A 265 5.08 -21.76 5.37
C LYS A 265 4.36 -21.53 4.03
N LYS A 266 4.73 -20.46 3.33
CA LYS A 266 4.34 -20.25 1.92
C LYS A 266 4.85 -21.42 1.08
N MET A 267 4.02 -21.87 0.12
CA MET A 267 4.35 -22.95 -0.82
C MET A 267 3.68 -22.70 -2.17
N ALA A 268 4.19 -23.35 -3.21
CA ALA A 268 3.50 -23.34 -4.48
C ALA A 268 2.19 -24.15 -4.39
N ALA A 269 1.15 -23.70 -5.07
CA ALA A 269 -0.15 -24.40 -5.05
C ALA A 269 -0.08 -25.82 -5.64
N ASN A 270 0.83 -26.08 -6.60
CA ASN A 270 1.07 -27.42 -7.12
C ASN A 270 1.68 -28.38 -6.09
N ASP A 271 2.53 -27.89 -5.17
CA ASP A 271 3.07 -28.70 -4.08
C ASP A 271 1.98 -29.04 -3.06
N PHE A 272 1.08 -28.10 -2.80
CA PHE A 272 -0.08 -28.31 -1.96
C PHE A 272 -0.97 -29.44 -2.51
N VAL A 273 -1.26 -29.42 -3.81
CA VAL A 273 -2.08 -30.45 -4.49
C VAL A 273 -1.47 -31.85 -4.38
N ASN A 274 -0.14 -31.96 -4.42
CA ASN A 274 0.54 -33.26 -4.30
C ASN A 274 0.52 -33.84 -2.87
N GLY A 275 0.38 -32.98 -1.85
CA GLY A 275 0.45 -33.38 -0.43
C GLY A 275 -0.88 -33.38 0.31
N TYR A 276 -1.92 -32.80 -0.24
CA TYR A 276 -3.25 -32.67 0.40
C TYR A 276 -4.34 -33.22 -0.50
N ARG A 277 -5.22 -34.06 0.05
CA ARG A 277 -6.52 -34.40 -0.58
C ARG A 277 -7.50 -33.28 -0.22
N LEU A 278 -8.00 -32.57 -1.23
CA LEU A 278 -9.12 -31.64 -1.12
C LEU A 278 -10.42 -32.39 -0.95
#